data_3c6a956795016c4ea4971c6e5634f211
#
_entry.id   3c6a956795016c4ea4971c6e5634f211
#
_cell.length_a   1.000
_cell.length_b   1.000
_cell.length_c   1.000
_cell.angle_alpha   90.00
_cell.angle_beta   90.00
_cell.angle_gamma   90.00
#
_symmetry.space_group_name_H-M   'P 1'
#
loop_
_entity.id
_entity.type
_entity.pdbx_description
1 polymer ?
#
loop_
_entity_poly.entity_id
_entity_poly.type
_entity_poly.pdbx_seq_one_letter_code
_entity_poly.pdbx_strand_id
1 'polypeptide(L)'
;MVRRHARQRVISMIAAPVWLLLAVLAIRFYFRYRIADVQLVRAQYRRIRAQSNAPMLICANHLTLIDSFLVAWALGSGFYWLRHPDELPWNTPESTNFGKNWISRILIFVMKCISITRGGPREDVGVVLERVKYLLLNGETALLFPEAGRSRSGRVEEDAAAWGVGRVIGAIPRCRVLCVYLRGRQQSTWSDTPAKGDTLDVSLACIEPKSDAKGVRRSRDLAKQVTGQLVRMEGDYFDARQ
;
A
#
# COMPACT_ATOMS: atom_id res chain seq x y z
N MET A 1 12.97 13.03 13.90
CA MET A 1 11.90 12.30 13.20
C MET A 1 10.58 13.03 13.28
N VAL A 2 10.02 13.31 14.44
CA VAL A 2 8.68 13.92 14.66
C VAL A 2 8.48 15.24 13.91
N ARG A 3 9.37 16.24 14.09
CA ARG A 3 9.25 17.55 13.41
C ARG A 3 9.28 17.44 11.88
N ARG A 4 10.14 16.59 11.32
CA ARG A 4 10.22 16.37 9.87
C ARG A 4 8.94 15.73 9.34
N HIS A 5 8.38 14.78 10.09
CA HIS A 5 7.14 14.14 9.74
C HIS A 5 5.96 15.12 9.76
N ALA A 6 5.78 15.88 10.85
CA ALA A 6 4.71 16.88 10.96
C ALA A 6 4.76 17.91 9.82
N ARG A 7 5.97 18.41 9.48
CA ARG A 7 6.15 19.33 8.35
C ARG A 7 5.74 18.68 7.02
N GLN A 8 6.17 17.45 6.74
CA GLN A 8 5.80 16.77 5.50
C GLN A 8 4.29 16.54 5.44
N ARG A 9 3.67 16.11 6.54
CA ARG A 9 2.22 15.90 6.64
C ARG A 9 1.45 17.16 6.27
N VAL A 10 1.78 18.28 6.88
CA VAL A 10 1.12 19.58 6.61
C VAL A 10 1.26 19.98 5.14
N ILE A 11 2.48 19.94 4.60
CA ILE A 11 2.73 20.30 3.19
C ILE A 11 2.00 19.35 2.24
N SER A 12 2.00 18.04 2.53
CA SER A 12 1.28 17.05 1.71
C SER A 12 -0.24 17.29 1.74
N MET A 13 -0.79 17.68 2.88
CA MET A 13 -2.23 17.98 3.02
C MET A 13 -2.61 19.25 2.24
N ILE A 14 -1.80 20.30 2.31
CA ILE A 14 -2.03 21.55 1.55
C ILE A 14 -1.96 21.27 0.04
N ALA A 15 -1.03 20.44 -0.40
CA ALA A 15 -0.87 20.08 -1.81
C ALA A 15 -1.87 19.02 -2.30
N ALA A 16 -2.53 18.27 -1.40
CA ALA A 16 -3.40 17.16 -1.74
C ALA A 16 -4.52 17.50 -2.74
N PRO A 17 -5.22 18.63 -2.66
CA PRO A 17 -6.25 18.97 -3.64
C PRO A 17 -5.75 18.95 -5.08
N VAL A 18 -4.53 19.44 -5.29
CA VAL A 18 -3.93 19.54 -6.63
C VAL A 18 -3.46 18.18 -7.13
N TRP A 19 -2.60 17.50 -6.37
CA TRP A 19 -2.04 16.23 -6.86
C TRP A 19 -3.05 15.08 -6.89
N LEU A 20 -4.03 15.05 -5.97
CA LEU A 20 -5.13 14.06 -6.03
C LEU A 20 -5.98 14.27 -7.27
N LEU A 21 -6.31 15.54 -7.60
CA LEU A 21 -7.04 15.84 -8.83
C LEU A 21 -6.26 15.39 -10.06
N LEU A 22 -4.98 15.74 -10.15
CA LEU A 22 -4.13 15.34 -11.27
C LEU A 22 -3.99 13.82 -11.37
N ALA A 23 -3.83 13.13 -10.25
CA ALA A 23 -3.78 11.66 -10.23
C ALA A 23 -5.09 11.04 -10.73
N VAL A 24 -6.24 11.52 -10.27
CA VAL A 24 -7.55 11.02 -10.73
C VAL A 24 -7.76 11.31 -12.22
N LEU A 25 -7.40 12.51 -12.69
CA LEU A 25 -7.48 12.84 -14.13
C LEU A 25 -6.57 11.94 -14.96
N ALA A 26 -5.34 11.71 -14.53
CA ALA A 26 -4.42 10.80 -15.21
C ALA A 26 -4.98 9.36 -15.26
N ILE A 27 -5.40 8.82 -14.13
CA ILE A 27 -5.93 7.45 -14.03
C ILE A 27 -7.18 7.29 -14.89
N ARG A 28 -8.13 8.23 -14.79
CA ARG A 28 -9.45 8.08 -15.42
C ARG A 28 -9.48 8.49 -16.88
N PHE A 29 -8.76 9.53 -17.28
CA PHE A 29 -8.86 10.10 -18.63
C PHE A 29 -7.64 9.76 -19.50
N TYR A 30 -6.43 9.83 -18.98
CA TYR A 30 -5.23 9.51 -19.74
C TYR A 30 -5.04 8.00 -19.88
N PHE A 31 -5.00 7.26 -18.75
CA PHE A 31 -4.88 5.81 -18.74
C PHE A 31 -6.21 5.10 -19.03
N ARG A 32 -7.34 5.76 -18.79
CA ARG A 32 -8.71 5.23 -18.94
C ARG A 32 -8.98 3.99 -18.09
N TYR A 33 -8.34 3.88 -16.93
CA TYR A 33 -8.59 2.77 -16.02
C TYR A 33 -9.97 2.84 -15.40
N ARG A 34 -10.52 1.67 -15.13
CA ARG A 34 -11.77 1.48 -14.40
C ARG A 34 -11.49 0.52 -13.23
N ILE A 35 -12.27 0.60 -12.17
CA ILE A 35 -12.28 -0.40 -11.10
C ILE A 35 -13.65 -1.04 -11.15
N ALA A 36 -13.65 -2.38 -11.22
CA ALA A 36 -14.90 -3.15 -11.14
C ALA A 36 -15.54 -2.90 -9.77
N ASP A 37 -16.85 -2.69 -9.78
CA ASP A 37 -17.65 -2.53 -8.56
C ASP A 37 -17.07 -1.56 -7.51
N VAL A 38 -16.46 -0.47 -7.97
CA VAL A 38 -15.74 0.50 -7.13
C VAL A 38 -16.55 0.99 -5.92
N GLN A 39 -17.86 1.08 -6.04
CA GLN A 39 -18.73 1.50 -4.93
C GLN A 39 -18.79 0.44 -3.83
N LEU A 40 -18.83 -0.84 -4.21
CA LEU A 40 -18.78 -1.96 -3.26
C LEU A 40 -17.45 -2.02 -2.55
N VAL A 41 -16.33 -1.92 -3.28
CA VAL A 41 -14.97 -1.87 -2.72
C VAL A 41 -14.86 -0.73 -1.69
N ARG A 42 -15.29 0.46 -2.03
CA ARG A 42 -15.26 1.63 -1.13
C ARG A 42 -16.19 1.48 0.07
N ALA A 43 -17.37 0.89 -0.12
CA ALA A 43 -18.29 0.61 0.99
C ALA A 43 -17.68 -0.42 1.96
N GLN A 44 -17.05 -1.47 1.44
CA GLN A 44 -16.35 -2.48 2.24
C GLN A 44 -15.18 -1.86 3.00
N TYR A 45 -14.35 -1.02 2.36
CA TYR A 45 -13.27 -0.31 3.02
C TYR A 45 -13.77 0.53 4.19
N ARG A 46 -14.79 1.37 3.98
CA ARG A 46 -15.39 2.19 5.05
C ARG A 46 -15.95 1.34 6.20
N ARG A 47 -16.59 0.22 5.89
CA ARG A 47 -17.08 -0.73 6.91
C ARG A 47 -15.93 -1.30 7.73
N ILE A 48 -14.84 -1.71 7.08
CA ILE A 48 -13.65 -2.23 7.77
C ILE A 48 -13.03 -1.14 8.66
N ARG A 49 -12.94 0.10 8.20
CA ARG A 49 -12.45 1.23 9.01
C ARG A 49 -13.31 1.49 10.22
N ALA A 50 -14.63 1.50 10.07
CA ALA A 50 -15.57 1.77 11.14
C ALA A 50 -15.61 0.70 12.24
N GLN A 51 -15.12 -0.52 11.97
CA GLN A 51 -15.12 -1.61 12.96
C GLN A 51 -14.17 -1.38 14.15
N SER A 52 -13.09 -0.61 13.96
CA SER A 52 -12.08 -0.43 15.01
C SER A 52 -11.17 0.76 14.71
N ASN A 53 -10.80 1.49 15.77
CA ASN A 53 -9.78 2.54 15.74
C ASN A 53 -8.35 1.99 15.90
N ALA A 54 -8.17 0.68 15.94
CA ALA A 54 -6.84 0.07 16.01
C ALA A 54 -5.97 0.46 14.80
N PRO A 55 -4.64 0.59 14.98
CA PRO A 55 -3.72 0.91 13.91
C PRO A 55 -3.91 -0.03 12.70
N MET A 56 -3.99 0.54 11.49
CA MET A 56 -4.23 -0.22 10.26
C MET A 56 -3.08 -0.03 9.27
N LEU A 57 -2.42 -1.13 8.94
CA LEU A 57 -1.47 -1.23 7.85
C LEU A 57 -2.20 -1.77 6.62
N ILE A 58 -2.00 -1.16 5.45
CA ILE A 58 -2.46 -1.70 4.17
C ILE A 58 -1.32 -2.50 3.55
N CYS A 59 -1.60 -3.72 3.13
CA CYS A 59 -0.67 -4.56 2.38
C CYS A 59 -1.31 -4.99 1.07
N ALA A 60 -0.63 -4.75 -0.05
CA ALA A 60 -1.12 -5.10 -1.38
C ALA A 60 -0.13 -5.98 -2.13
N ASN A 61 -0.60 -6.79 -3.08
CA ASN A 61 0.26 -7.40 -4.08
C ASN A 61 0.87 -6.32 -4.99
N HIS A 62 2.00 -6.62 -5.63
CA HIS A 62 2.75 -5.62 -6.39
C HIS A 62 3.08 -6.10 -7.81
N LEU A 63 2.34 -5.59 -8.79
CA LEU A 63 2.48 -5.94 -10.20
C LEU A 63 2.95 -4.76 -11.07
N THR A 64 2.67 -3.51 -10.64
CA THR A 64 3.02 -2.32 -11.43
C THR A 64 3.70 -1.23 -10.59
N LEU A 65 4.37 -0.26 -11.25
CA LEU A 65 4.98 0.89 -10.54
C LEU A 65 3.96 1.80 -9.87
N ILE A 66 2.72 1.80 -10.35
CA ILE A 66 1.67 2.72 -9.91
C ILE A 66 0.63 2.07 -8.97
N ASP A 67 0.85 0.84 -8.54
CA ASP A 67 -0.11 0.09 -7.70
C ASP A 67 -0.54 0.88 -6.46
N SER A 68 0.35 1.61 -5.83
CA SER A 68 0.01 2.41 -4.66
C SER A 68 -1.04 3.49 -4.95
N PHE A 69 -0.98 4.11 -6.13
CA PHE A 69 -1.99 5.06 -6.58
C PHE A 69 -3.31 4.37 -6.93
N LEU A 70 -3.23 3.20 -7.57
CA LEU A 70 -4.39 2.40 -7.94
C LEU A 70 -5.12 1.88 -6.70
N VAL A 71 -4.38 1.40 -5.70
CA VAL A 71 -4.92 0.98 -4.40
C VAL A 71 -5.59 2.16 -3.70
N ALA A 72 -4.93 3.32 -3.58
CA ALA A 72 -5.52 4.50 -2.97
C ALA A 72 -6.80 4.94 -3.71
N TRP A 73 -6.79 4.92 -5.05
CA TRP A 73 -7.97 5.28 -5.85
C TRP A 73 -9.10 4.26 -5.71
N ALA A 74 -8.80 2.98 -5.55
CA ALA A 74 -9.80 1.94 -5.30
C ALA A 74 -10.49 2.12 -3.95
N LEU A 75 -9.71 2.38 -2.90
CA LEU A 75 -10.22 2.48 -1.52
C LEU A 75 -11.01 3.77 -1.27
N GLY A 76 -10.65 4.87 -1.94
CA GLY A 76 -11.31 6.15 -1.74
C GLY A 76 -11.33 7.06 -2.98
N SER A 77 -12.33 7.92 -3.07
CA SER A 77 -12.33 9.01 -4.06
C SER A 77 -11.40 10.14 -3.63
N GLY A 78 -10.99 11.00 -4.57
CA GLY A 78 -10.22 12.20 -4.22
C GLY A 78 -10.89 13.04 -3.13
N PHE A 79 -12.22 13.20 -3.21
CA PHE A 79 -13.00 13.92 -2.21
C PHE A 79 -13.01 13.23 -0.84
N TYR A 80 -13.06 11.89 -0.82
CA TYR A 80 -12.94 11.13 0.42
C TYR A 80 -11.60 11.40 1.11
N TRP A 81 -10.50 11.37 0.36
CA TRP A 81 -9.16 11.59 0.90
C TRP A 81 -8.93 13.01 1.42
N LEU A 82 -9.58 14.00 0.82
CA LEU A 82 -9.53 15.39 1.33
C LEU A 82 -10.23 15.53 2.69
N ARG A 83 -11.26 14.71 2.95
CA ARG A 83 -11.98 14.69 4.22
C ARG A 83 -11.35 13.78 5.27
N HIS A 84 -10.65 12.75 4.82
CA HIS A 84 -9.99 11.75 5.67
C HIS A 84 -8.50 11.64 5.35
N PRO A 85 -7.73 12.74 5.54
CA PRO A 85 -6.31 12.78 5.15
C PRO A 85 -5.44 11.80 5.94
N ASP A 86 -5.85 11.42 7.14
CA ASP A 86 -5.13 10.44 7.96
C ASP A 86 -5.27 9.01 7.42
N GLU A 87 -6.38 8.73 6.73
CA GLU A 87 -6.63 7.45 6.10
C GLU A 87 -5.96 7.33 4.72
N LEU A 88 -5.61 8.45 4.06
CA LEU A 88 -4.83 8.41 2.82
C LEU A 88 -3.45 7.80 3.12
N PRO A 89 -3.12 6.62 2.57
CA PRO A 89 -1.96 5.88 3.02
C PRO A 89 -0.64 6.57 2.63
N TRP A 90 0.30 6.54 3.58
CA TRP A 90 1.70 6.82 3.29
C TRP A 90 2.28 5.66 2.50
N ASN A 91 2.97 5.99 1.40
CA ASN A 91 3.60 5.00 0.53
C ASN A 91 5.11 4.95 0.75
N THR A 92 5.73 3.80 0.44
CA THR A 92 7.18 3.60 0.56
C THR A 92 7.82 3.26 -0.79
N PRO A 93 7.93 4.27 -1.71
CA PRO A 93 8.52 4.04 -3.01
C PRO A 93 10.03 3.76 -2.92
N GLU A 94 10.52 2.94 -3.86
CA GLU A 94 11.94 2.68 -4.03
C GLU A 94 12.69 3.96 -4.46
N SER A 95 13.71 4.33 -3.70
CA SER A 95 14.49 5.56 -3.92
C SER A 95 15.19 5.60 -5.27
N THR A 96 15.67 4.44 -5.77
CA THR A 96 16.36 4.34 -7.05
C THR A 96 15.45 4.61 -8.25
N ASN A 97 14.17 4.33 -8.14
CA ASN A 97 13.20 4.58 -9.20
C ASN A 97 12.68 6.03 -9.20
N PHE A 98 12.47 6.61 -8.02
CA PHE A 98 11.77 7.89 -7.87
C PHE A 98 12.59 9.00 -7.24
N GLY A 99 13.85 8.77 -6.87
CA GLY A 99 14.71 9.76 -6.19
C GLY A 99 15.79 10.40 -7.07
N LYS A 100 15.76 10.19 -8.40
CA LYS A 100 16.86 10.53 -9.31
C LYS A 100 17.06 12.04 -9.52
N ASN A 101 16.00 12.83 -9.49
CA ASN A 101 16.06 14.26 -9.70
C ASN A 101 15.30 15.04 -8.60
N TRP A 102 15.53 16.33 -8.51
CA TRP A 102 14.93 17.19 -7.49
C TRP A 102 13.40 17.28 -7.60
N ILE A 103 12.84 17.23 -8.82
CA ILE A 103 11.39 17.27 -9.07
C ILE A 103 10.74 16.02 -8.48
N SER A 104 11.27 14.83 -8.79
CA SER A 104 10.73 13.58 -8.25
C SER A 104 10.82 13.53 -6.71
N ARG A 105 11.89 14.11 -6.12
CA ARG A 105 12.02 14.22 -4.66
C ARG A 105 10.95 15.12 -4.03
N ILE A 106 10.61 16.23 -4.70
CA ILE A 106 9.50 17.09 -4.28
C ILE A 106 8.18 16.34 -4.41
N LEU A 107 7.91 15.68 -5.54
CA LEU A 107 6.69 14.91 -5.75
C LEU A 107 6.51 13.83 -4.68
N ILE A 108 7.54 13.02 -4.42
CA ILE A 108 7.55 12.01 -3.35
C ILE A 108 7.20 12.67 -2.01
N PHE A 109 7.79 13.83 -1.71
CA PHE A 109 7.55 14.51 -0.46
C PHE A 109 6.10 14.97 -0.31
N VAL A 110 5.52 15.58 -1.35
CA VAL A 110 4.13 16.09 -1.35
C VAL A 110 3.09 14.99 -1.41
N MET A 111 3.41 13.82 -1.99
CA MET A 111 2.48 12.70 -2.16
C MET A 111 2.47 11.72 -0.98
N LYS A 112 2.81 12.15 0.24
CA LYS A 112 2.85 11.30 1.43
C LYS A 112 3.73 10.04 1.23
N CYS A 113 4.93 10.21 0.68
CA CYS A 113 5.85 9.10 0.46
C CYS A 113 7.06 9.17 1.40
N ILE A 114 7.53 8.01 1.80
CA ILE A 114 8.76 7.80 2.56
C ILE A 114 9.66 6.92 1.70
N SER A 115 10.67 7.49 1.06
CA SER A 115 11.57 6.71 0.20
C SER A 115 12.32 5.65 0.99
N ILE A 116 12.41 4.45 0.42
CA ILE A 116 13.16 3.32 0.95
C ILE A 116 14.17 2.85 -0.09
N THR A 117 15.36 2.47 0.35
CA THR A 117 16.37 1.82 -0.51
C THR A 117 16.33 0.32 -0.22
N ARG A 118 15.76 -0.44 -1.15
CA ARG A 118 15.67 -1.91 -1.02
C ARG A 118 17.08 -2.52 -1.12
N GLY A 119 17.37 -3.47 -0.23
CA GLY A 119 18.71 -4.04 -0.17
C GLY A 119 19.80 -3.07 0.33
N GLY A 120 19.43 -1.86 0.71
CA GLY A 120 20.32 -0.88 1.34
C GLY A 120 20.74 -1.26 2.77
N PRO A 121 21.55 -0.42 3.42
CA PRO A 121 21.97 -0.63 4.79
C PRO A 121 20.77 -0.90 5.72
N ARG A 122 20.92 -1.89 6.60
CA ARG A 122 19.83 -2.27 7.54
C ARG A 122 19.38 -1.10 8.42
N GLU A 123 20.26 -0.17 8.70
CA GLU A 123 19.96 1.04 9.47
C GLU A 123 18.98 1.96 8.75
N ASP A 124 19.21 2.21 7.47
CA ASP A 124 18.33 3.08 6.64
C ASP A 124 16.92 2.48 6.51
N VAL A 125 16.85 1.19 6.23
CA VAL A 125 15.57 0.46 6.22
C VAL A 125 14.92 0.52 7.61
N GLY A 126 15.70 0.38 8.68
CA GLY A 126 15.22 0.49 10.05
C GLY A 126 14.58 1.84 10.34
N VAL A 127 15.19 2.95 9.91
CA VAL A 127 14.64 4.30 10.08
C VAL A 127 13.28 4.46 9.37
N VAL A 128 13.15 3.91 8.17
CA VAL A 128 11.87 3.93 7.43
C VAL A 128 10.80 3.14 8.18
N LEU A 129 11.10 1.93 8.64
CA LEU A 129 10.13 1.09 9.37
C LEU A 129 9.72 1.73 10.70
N GLU A 130 10.64 2.34 11.44
CA GLU A 130 10.30 3.10 12.66
C GLU A 130 9.41 4.30 12.36
N ARG A 131 9.60 4.95 11.22
CA ARG A 131 8.71 6.03 10.78
C ARG A 131 7.32 5.50 10.43
N VAL A 132 7.21 4.38 9.72
CA VAL A 132 5.92 3.73 9.43
C VAL A 132 5.20 3.34 10.72
N LYS A 133 5.91 2.75 11.67
CA LYS A 133 5.37 2.43 13.00
C LYS A 133 4.85 3.68 13.72
N TYR A 134 5.62 4.77 13.71
CA TYR A 134 5.20 6.05 14.29
C TYR A 134 3.89 6.56 13.68
N LEU A 135 3.75 6.50 12.34
CA LEU A 135 2.55 6.89 11.63
C LEU A 135 1.32 6.10 12.11
N LEU A 136 1.43 4.77 12.10
CA LEU A 136 0.34 3.87 12.47
C LEU A 136 -0.09 4.08 13.93
N LEU A 137 0.85 4.29 14.85
CA LEU A 137 0.56 4.58 16.26
C LEU A 137 -0.08 5.96 16.48
N ASN A 138 0.04 6.88 15.53
CA ASN A 138 -0.59 8.20 15.56
C ASN A 138 -1.88 8.27 14.71
N GLY A 139 -2.49 7.12 14.40
CA GLY A 139 -3.78 7.03 13.72
C GLY A 139 -3.71 7.24 12.20
N GLU A 140 -2.52 7.39 11.62
CA GLU A 140 -2.36 7.46 10.17
C GLU A 140 -2.27 6.05 9.55
N THR A 141 -2.47 5.97 8.24
CA THR A 141 -2.42 4.71 7.49
C THR A 141 -1.15 4.67 6.64
N ALA A 142 -0.56 3.49 6.48
CA ALA A 142 0.57 3.26 5.58
C ALA A 142 0.27 2.09 4.64
N LEU A 143 0.85 2.14 3.43
CA LEU A 143 0.81 1.06 2.44
C LEU A 143 2.20 0.47 2.28
N LEU A 144 2.30 -0.83 2.43
CA LEU A 144 3.51 -1.61 2.16
C LEU A 144 3.20 -2.75 1.19
N PHE A 145 4.18 -3.11 0.38
CA PHE A 145 4.14 -4.30 -0.47
C PHE A 145 4.92 -5.41 0.21
N PRO A 146 4.26 -6.49 0.70
CA PRO A 146 4.93 -7.51 1.50
C PRO A 146 5.96 -8.34 0.71
N GLU A 147 5.87 -8.36 -0.62
CA GLU A 147 6.83 -9.01 -1.51
C GLU A 147 8.15 -8.23 -1.67
N ALA A 148 8.24 -7.01 -1.13
CA ALA A 148 9.38 -6.09 -1.26
C ALA A 148 9.84 -5.81 -2.72
N GLY A 149 9.15 -6.31 -3.71
CA GLY A 149 9.41 -6.12 -5.14
C GLY A 149 8.16 -6.35 -5.94
N ARG A 150 8.21 -6.04 -7.24
CA ARG A 150 7.15 -6.45 -8.18
C ARG A 150 7.32 -7.94 -8.47
N SER A 151 6.24 -8.70 -8.36
CA SER A 151 6.25 -10.11 -8.74
C SER A 151 6.54 -10.25 -10.23
N ARG A 152 7.65 -10.90 -10.57
CA ARG A 152 8.03 -11.12 -11.97
C ARG A 152 7.23 -12.23 -12.63
N SER A 153 6.74 -13.19 -11.87
CA SER A 153 5.84 -14.25 -12.33
C SER A 153 4.42 -13.74 -12.60
N GLY A 154 4.07 -12.55 -12.12
CA GLY A 154 2.71 -12.04 -12.12
C GLY A 154 1.82 -12.75 -11.10
N ARG A 155 2.41 -13.50 -10.16
CA ARG A 155 1.73 -14.21 -9.06
C ARG A 155 2.28 -13.76 -7.73
N VAL A 156 1.45 -13.81 -6.70
CA VAL A 156 1.90 -13.56 -5.33
C VAL A 156 2.77 -14.73 -4.87
N GLU A 157 3.99 -14.44 -4.42
CA GLU A 157 4.95 -15.44 -3.95
C GLU A 157 4.97 -15.46 -2.42
N GLU A 158 4.47 -16.55 -1.83
CA GLU A 158 4.37 -16.67 -0.36
C GLU A 158 5.74 -16.59 0.33
N ASP A 159 6.77 -17.18 -0.28
CA ASP A 159 8.12 -17.20 0.29
C ASP A 159 8.87 -15.86 0.12
N ALA A 160 8.39 -14.96 -0.74
CA ALA A 160 8.95 -13.62 -0.92
C ALA A 160 8.58 -12.64 0.19
N ALA A 161 7.97 -13.13 1.29
CA ALA A 161 7.51 -12.30 2.41
C ALA A 161 8.64 -11.45 3.02
N ALA A 162 8.56 -10.13 2.84
CA ALA A 162 9.53 -9.19 3.40
C ALA A 162 9.39 -9.05 4.92
N TRP A 163 10.45 -9.30 5.65
CA TRP A 163 10.47 -9.23 7.12
C TRP A 163 10.12 -7.85 7.68
N GLY A 164 10.30 -6.80 6.88
CA GLY A 164 9.97 -5.43 7.27
C GLY A 164 8.49 -5.27 7.63
N VAL A 165 7.59 -5.88 6.88
CA VAL A 165 6.15 -5.86 7.16
C VAL A 165 5.87 -6.53 8.51
N GLY A 166 6.41 -7.72 8.74
CA GLY A 166 6.25 -8.43 10.00
C GLY A 166 6.86 -7.70 11.20
N ARG A 167 7.99 -6.97 11.01
CA ARG A 167 8.57 -6.12 12.05
C ARG A 167 7.62 -4.99 12.45
N VAL A 168 7.00 -4.33 11.46
CA VAL A 168 6.03 -3.25 11.73
C VAL A 168 4.83 -3.82 12.50
N ILE A 169 4.23 -4.90 12.00
CA ILE A 169 3.07 -5.55 12.64
C ILE A 169 3.41 -5.98 14.08
N GLY A 170 4.53 -6.67 14.26
CA GLY A 170 4.95 -7.20 15.57
C GLY A 170 5.31 -6.13 16.60
N ALA A 171 5.58 -4.89 16.16
CA ALA A 171 5.90 -3.76 17.03
C ALA A 171 4.66 -2.92 17.42
N ILE A 172 3.50 -3.21 16.85
CA ILE A 172 2.26 -2.42 17.06
C ILE A 172 1.21 -3.30 17.74
N PRO A 173 0.77 -2.96 18.95
CA PRO A 173 -0.32 -3.70 19.61
C PRO A 173 -1.59 -3.68 18.76
N ARG A 174 -2.23 -4.83 18.60
CA ARG A 174 -3.50 -4.98 17.87
C ARG A 174 -3.45 -4.39 16.44
N CYS A 175 -2.31 -4.50 15.75
CA CYS A 175 -2.17 -4.03 14.38
C CYS A 175 -3.12 -4.82 13.47
N ARG A 176 -4.05 -4.12 12.82
CA ARG A 176 -4.88 -4.69 11.76
C ARG A 176 -4.18 -4.54 10.44
N VAL A 177 -4.28 -5.54 9.59
CA VAL A 177 -3.73 -5.51 8.24
C VAL A 177 -4.87 -5.62 7.23
N LEU A 178 -5.06 -4.57 6.44
CA LEU A 178 -5.94 -4.62 5.27
C LEU A 178 -5.15 -5.18 4.09
N CYS A 179 -5.39 -6.43 3.75
CA CYS A 179 -4.87 -7.04 2.53
C CYS A 179 -5.72 -6.57 1.34
N VAL A 180 -5.05 -6.08 0.30
CA VAL A 180 -5.67 -5.60 -0.94
C VAL A 180 -5.08 -6.40 -2.09
N TYR A 181 -5.86 -7.22 -2.75
CA TYR A 181 -5.47 -7.83 -4.01
C TYR A 181 -6.01 -6.98 -5.15
N LEU A 182 -5.12 -6.54 -6.05
CA LEU A 182 -5.44 -5.70 -7.19
C LEU A 182 -4.81 -6.27 -8.45
N ARG A 183 -5.61 -6.45 -9.50
CA ARG A 183 -5.14 -6.95 -10.79
C ARG A 183 -5.94 -6.38 -11.95
N GLY A 184 -5.23 -5.98 -13.01
CA GLY A 184 -5.85 -5.65 -14.29
C GLY A 184 -6.33 -6.92 -15.01
N ARG A 185 -7.48 -6.85 -15.66
CA ARG A 185 -8.05 -8.00 -16.40
C ARG A 185 -7.17 -8.45 -17.56
N GLN A 186 -6.41 -7.53 -18.14
CA GLN A 186 -5.47 -7.80 -19.23
C GLN A 186 -4.04 -8.06 -18.73
N GLN A 187 -3.83 -8.08 -17.41
CA GLN A 187 -2.49 -8.20 -16.82
C GLN A 187 -2.11 -9.66 -16.61
N SER A 188 -1.20 -10.18 -17.43
CA SER A 188 -0.66 -11.54 -17.32
C SER A 188 0.54 -11.62 -16.37
N THR A 189 1.42 -10.62 -16.40
CA THR A 189 2.64 -10.55 -15.61
C THR A 189 2.87 -9.12 -15.07
N TRP A 190 4.03 -8.83 -14.53
CA TRP A 190 4.40 -7.49 -14.08
C TRP A 190 4.59 -6.52 -15.26
N SER A 191 4.35 -5.24 -15.01
CA SER A 191 4.56 -4.17 -15.99
C SER A 191 4.86 -2.84 -15.28
N ASP A 192 5.17 -1.78 -16.02
CA ASP A 192 5.28 -0.46 -15.42
C ASP A 192 3.91 0.13 -15.11
N THR A 193 2.93 -0.11 -15.96
CA THR A 193 1.53 0.29 -15.79
C THR A 193 0.62 -0.81 -16.35
N PRO A 194 -0.62 -0.95 -15.84
CA PRO A 194 -1.62 -1.78 -16.51
C PRO A 194 -1.87 -1.33 -17.96
N ALA A 195 -2.41 -2.20 -18.79
CA ALA A 195 -2.78 -1.85 -20.17
C ALA A 195 -3.76 -0.66 -20.19
N LYS A 196 -3.57 0.27 -21.12
CA LYS A 196 -4.46 1.45 -21.24
C LYS A 196 -5.90 1.02 -21.48
N GLY A 197 -6.83 1.55 -20.70
CA GLY A 197 -8.25 1.20 -20.77
C GLY A 197 -8.61 -0.05 -19.97
N ASP A 198 -7.66 -0.64 -19.25
CA ASP A 198 -7.91 -1.85 -18.47
C ASP A 198 -8.92 -1.64 -17.33
N THR A 199 -9.60 -2.71 -16.99
CA THR A 199 -10.47 -2.78 -15.81
C THR A 199 -9.75 -3.55 -14.71
N LEU A 200 -9.63 -2.93 -13.55
CA LEU A 200 -8.95 -3.48 -12.39
C LEU A 200 -9.98 -4.17 -11.49
N ASP A 201 -9.74 -5.41 -11.14
CA ASP A 201 -10.48 -6.09 -10.08
C ASP A 201 -9.73 -5.91 -8.76
N VAL A 202 -10.52 -5.67 -7.70
CA VAL A 202 -9.99 -5.38 -6.36
C VAL A 202 -10.78 -6.17 -5.34
N SER A 203 -10.08 -6.90 -4.49
CA SER A 203 -10.66 -7.56 -3.33
C SER A 203 -9.99 -7.09 -2.05
N LEU A 204 -10.72 -7.15 -0.93
CA LEU A 204 -10.29 -6.67 0.37
C LEU A 204 -10.48 -7.76 1.42
N ALA A 205 -9.48 -7.98 2.26
CA ALA A 205 -9.57 -8.81 3.45
C ALA A 205 -8.85 -8.14 4.62
N CYS A 206 -9.48 -8.07 5.79
CA CYS A 206 -8.84 -7.51 6.98
C CYS A 206 -8.48 -8.65 7.93
N ILE A 207 -7.22 -8.75 8.31
CA ILE A 207 -6.70 -9.75 9.23
C ILE A 207 -6.02 -9.09 10.44
N GLU A 208 -5.90 -9.84 11.53
CA GLU A 208 -5.11 -9.48 12.71
C GLU A 208 -4.03 -10.54 12.91
N PRO A 209 -2.85 -10.40 12.26
CA PRO A 209 -1.80 -11.41 12.34
C PRO A 209 -1.31 -11.58 13.78
N LYS A 210 -1.16 -12.83 14.23
CA LYS A 210 -0.71 -13.18 15.58
C LYS A 210 0.40 -14.21 15.51
N SER A 211 1.38 -14.11 16.43
CA SER A 211 2.46 -15.07 16.52
C SER A 211 3.00 -15.12 17.94
N ASP A 212 3.13 -16.32 18.47
CA ASP A 212 3.76 -16.59 19.75
C ASP A 212 5.29 -16.71 19.65
N ALA A 213 5.82 -16.73 18.45
CA ALA A 213 7.27 -16.75 18.19
C ALA A 213 7.94 -15.44 18.68
N LYS A 214 9.26 -15.48 18.84
CA LYS A 214 10.05 -14.32 19.30
C LYS A 214 11.07 -13.89 18.24
N GLY A 215 11.46 -12.62 18.29
CA GLY A 215 12.51 -12.05 17.44
C GLY A 215 12.22 -12.16 15.95
N VAL A 216 13.21 -12.61 15.18
CA VAL A 216 13.10 -12.71 13.71
C VAL A 216 12.04 -13.73 13.27
N ARG A 217 11.88 -14.83 14.02
CA ARG A 217 10.85 -15.85 13.71
C ARG A 217 9.46 -15.26 13.77
N ARG A 218 9.18 -14.43 14.78
CA ARG A 218 7.90 -13.70 14.88
C ARG A 218 7.65 -12.83 13.66
N SER A 219 8.66 -12.04 13.25
CA SER A 219 8.51 -11.17 12.10
C SER A 219 8.26 -11.93 10.80
N ARG A 220 8.92 -13.09 10.63
CA ARG A 220 8.70 -13.96 9.47
C ARG A 220 7.28 -14.52 9.45
N ASP A 221 6.83 -15.04 10.59
CA ASP A 221 5.50 -15.64 10.72
C ASP A 221 4.40 -14.60 10.43
N LEU A 222 4.48 -13.41 11.03
CA LEU A 222 3.54 -12.32 10.78
C LEU A 222 3.53 -11.88 9.31
N ALA A 223 4.70 -11.82 8.65
CA ALA A 223 4.77 -11.50 7.24
C ALA A 223 4.14 -12.59 6.36
N LYS A 224 4.41 -13.88 6.67
CA LYS A 224 3.81 -15.02 5.96
C LYS A 224 2.29 -15.06 6.06
N GLN A 225 1.71 -14.70 7.19
CA GLN A 225 0.25 -14.61 7.32
C GLN A 225 -0.34 -13.57 6.36
N VAL A 226 0.35 -12.45 6.13
CA VAL A 226 -0.08 -11.41 5.18
C VAL A 226 0.05 -11.90 3.74
N THR A 227 1.21 -12.43 3.35
CA THR A 227 1.40 -12.96 1.98
C THR A 227 0.48 -14.16 1.71
N GLY A 228 0.32 -15.07 2.66
CA GLY A 228 -0.61 -16.19 2.55
C GLY A 228 -2.08 -15.74 2.39
N GLN A 229 -2.47 -14.61 3.01
CA GLN A 229 -3.79 -14.03 2.75
C GLN A 229 -3.90 -13.49 1.31
N LEU A 230 -2.87 -12.81 0.79
CA LEU A 230 -2.86 -12.34 -0.59
C LEU A 230 -2.86 -13.49 -1.61
N VAL A 231 -2.15 -14.59 -1.32
CA VAL A 231 -2.19 -15.82 -2.14
C VAL A 231 -3.60 -16.40 -2.20
N ARG A 232 -4.31 -16.47 -1.07
CA ARG A 232 -5.71 -16.92 -1.06
C ARG A 232 -6.60 -16.04 -1.92
N MET A 233 -6.47 -14.71 -1.76
CA MET A 233 -7.25 -13.74 -2.55
C MET A 233 -6.94 -13.84 -4.05
N GLU A 234 -5.70 -14.15 -4.41
CA GLU A 234 -5.29 -14.44 -5.78
C GLU A 234 -5.93 -15.74 -6.30
N GLY A 235 -5.98 -16.81 -5.48
CA GLY A 235 -6.68 -18.05 -5.80
C GLY A 235 -8.14 -17.78 -6.12
N ASP A 236 -8.86 -17.12 -5.21
CA ASP A 236 -10.27 -16.72 -5.39
C ASP A 236 -10.49 -15.92 -6.68
N TYR A 237 -9.55 -15.03 -7.04
CA TYR A 237 -9.62 -14.25 -8.27
C TYR A 237 -9.54 -15.12 -9.53
N PHE A 238 -8.67 -16.13 -9.55
CA PHE A 238 -8.52 -17.00 -10.71
C PHE A 238 -9.63 -18.04 -10.79
N ASP A 239 -10.08 -18.58 -9.66
CA ASP A 239 -11.17 -19.56 -9.59
C ASP A 239 -12.50 -18.95 -10.08
N ALA A 240 -12.78 -17.70 -9.76
CA ALA A 240 -13.96 -16.98 -10.23
C ALA A 240 -13.97 -16.67 -11.75
N ARG A 241 -12.89 -17.01 -12.48
CA ARG A 241 -12.72 -16.72 -13.92
C ARG A 241 -12.53 -17.96 -14.78
N GLN A 242 -12.54 -19.12 -14.18
CA GLN A 242 -12.64 -20.41 -14.86
C GLN A 242 -14.10 -20.73 -15.17
#